data_28a43a86b6b00fc811440430cc44c5fe
#
_entry.id   28a43a86b6b00fc811440430cc44c5fe
#
_cell.length_a   1.000
_cell.length_b   1.000
_cell.length_c   1.000
_cell.angle_alpha   90.00
_cell.angle_beta   90.00
_cell.angle_gamma   90.00
#
_symmetry.space_group_name_H-M   'P 1'
#
loop_
_entity.id
_entity.type
_entity.pdbx_description
1 polymer ?
#
loop_
_entity_poly.entity_id
_entity_poly.type
_entity_poly.pdbx_seq_one_letter_code
_entity_poly.pdbx_strand_id
1 'polypeptide(L)'
;MNTSVSSRSLDKKRQRIDVLIENKVSFAGEHAELSIYDTYLDAQKVALHSTELLFCGMISGKKIMHVADSDYHEEFLPNQSFVLAPEQGVLIDFPNASLNQPTTCLAIEISTDKISQVVDALNFNQKITQDDFFQYQAKLVHAQHNLQTQQLLERMISLFSENEQHRDYLIDLSLNELITRLLQQQSRDLMIASCKQGKLTTPLSHVISYIEQHLAENIDIDVLCKIACMSRSKFYQQFKLAFGVTPALWQQQLRLQKAYKLLEKGEAISQVCYQLGFNNPSHFSRVFKQAFGATPKSIANH
;
A
#
# COMPACT_ATOMS: atom_id res chain seq x y z
N MET A 1 20.60 -5.34 -1.33
CA MET A 1 20.30 -6.43 -2.26
C MET A 1 18.89 -6.18 -2.76
N ASN A 2 18.73 -5.93 -4.06
CA ASN A 2 17.44 -5.73 -4.69
C ASN A 2 16.69 -7.06 -4.66
N THR A 3 15.70 -7.19 -3.81
CA THR A 3 14.67 -8.21 -3.94
C THR A 3 13.69 -7.72 -5.01
N SER A 4 14.07 -7.84 -6.28
CA SER A 4 13.09 -7.81 -7.35
C SER A 4 12.28 -9.10 -7.23
N VAL A 5 10.97 -8.98 -7.13
CA VAL A 5 10.03 -10.08 -7.23
C VAL A 5 10.28 -10.80 -8.55
N SER A 6 11.10 -11.83 -8.56
CA SER A 6 11.38 -12.64 -9.75
C SER A 6 11.58 -14.08 -9.33
N SER A 7 10.49 -14.84 -9.37
CA SER A 7 10.67 -16.27 -9.49
C SER A 7 11.03 -16.56 -10.97
N ARG A 8 12.01 -17.42 -11.22
CA ARG A 8 12.42 -17.80 -12.60
C ARG A 8 11.26 -18.35 -13.45
N SER A 9 10.25 -18.91 -12.81
CA SER A 9 9.02 -19.39 -13.47
C SER A 9 8.14 -18.24 -13.98
N LEU A 10 8.05 -17.16 -13.22
CA LEU A 10 7.31 -15.96 -13.56
C LEU A 10 7.96 -15.25 -14.75
N ASP A 11 9.30 -15.09 -14.72
CA ASP A 11 10.04 -14.45 -15.80
C ASP A 11 9.85 -15.16 -17.14
N LYS A 12 9.85 -16.50 -17.17
CA LYS A 12 9.59 -17.27 -18.39
C LYS A 12 8.18 -17.05 -18.94
N LYS A 13 7.17 -16.95 -18.09
CA LYS A 13 5.78 -16.71 -18.52
C LYS A 13 5.56 -15.28 -19.02
N ARG A 14 6.26 -14.30 -18.42
CA ARG A 14 6.21 -12.89 -18.84
C ARG A 14 6.95 -12.58 -20.16
N GLN A 15 7.78 -13.48 -20.65
CA GLN A 15 8.48 -13.30 -21.94
C GLN A 15 7.56 -13.26 -23.16
N ARG A 16 6.32 -13.76 -23.04
CA ARG A 16 5.34 -13.71 -24.13
C ARG A 16 4.49 -12.44 -23.99
N ILE A 17 4.68 -11.52 -24.92
CA ILE A 17 3.88 -10.30 -25.03
C ILE A 17 2.79 -10.56 -26.06
N ASP A 18 1.56 -10.74 -25.58
CA ASP A 18 0.39 -10.93 -26.44
C ASP A 18 -0.27 -9.59 -26.77
N VAL A 19 -0.22 -8.64 -25.82
CA VAL A 19 -0.73 -7.27 -25.98
C VAL A 19 0.22 -6.27 -25.33
N LEU A 20 0.24 -5.01 -25.82
CA LEU A 20 1.15 -3.98 -25.31
C LEU A 20 0.62 -3.24 -24.07
N ILE A 21 -0.68 -3.28 -23.83
CA ILE A 21 -1.34 -2.63 -22.70
C ILE A 21 -2.00 -3.71 -21.87
N GLU A 22 -1.67 -3.77 -20.58
CA GLU A 22 -2.17 -4.76 -19.63
C GLU A 22 -2.01 -6.22 -20.10
N ASN A 23 -0.80 -6.58 -20.54
CA ASN A 23 -0.45 -7.97 -20.87
C ASN A 23 -0.55 -8.82 -19.59
N LYS A 24 -1.56 -9.69 -19.55
CA LYS A 24 -2.00 -10.43 -18.35
C LYS A 24 -1.38 -11.83 -18.32
N VAL A 25 -0.82 -12.20 -17.17
CA VAL A 25 -0.48 -13.60 -16.84
C VAL A 25 -1.17 -13.94 -15.53
N SER A 26 -2.06 -14.96 -15.56
CA SER A 26 -2.90 -15.34 -14.42
C SER A 26 -2.58 -16.70 -13.84
N PHE A 27 -2.84 -16.82 -12.54
CA PHE A 27 -2.70 -18.04 -11.75
C PHE A 27 -3.95 -18.21 -10.88
N ALA A 28 -4.73 -19.27 -11.12
CA ALA A 28 -5.93 -19.54 -10.35
C ALA A 28 -5.63 -20.17 -8.99
N GLY A 29 -6.42 -19.83 -7.99
CA GLY A 29 -6.55 -20.47 -6.69
C GLY A 29 -8.03 -20.68 -6.37
N GLU A 30 -8.35 -21.40 -5.29
CA GLU A 30 -9.72 -21.76 -4.92
C GLU A 30 -10.61 -20.54 -4.62
N HIS A 31 -10.05 -19.53 -3.93
CA HIS A 31 -10.78 -18.33 -3.50
C HIS A 31 -10.24 -17.03 -4.08
N ALA A 32 -9.23 -17.12 -4.95
CA ALA A 32 -8.61 -15.93 -5.55
C ALA A 32 -7.93 -16.27 -6.89
N GLU A 33 -7.86 -15.28 -7.76
CA GLU A 33 -6.99 -15.28 -8.94
C GLU A 33 -5.88 -14.22 -8.73
N LEU A 34 -4.62 -14.65 -8.87
CA LEU A 34 -3.48 -13.73 -8.89
C LEU A 34 -3.06 -13.50 -10.34
N SER A 35 -2.96 -12.24 -10.73
CA SER A 35 -2.55 -11.82 -12.05
C SER A 35 -1.41 -10.83 -12.01
N ILE A 36 -0.48 -10.95 -12.95
CA ILE A 36 0.55 -9.93 -13.21
C ILE A 36 0.18 -9.25 -14.51
N TYR A 37 0.14 -7.94 -14.48
CA TYR A 37 -0.11 -7.08 -15.64
C TYR A 37 1.14 -6.29 -15.97
N ASP A 38 1.55 -6.36 -17.23
CA ASP A 38 2.64 -5.55 -17.78
C ASP A 38 2.10 -4.64 -18.88
N THR A 39 2.35 -3.35 -18.77
CA THR A 39 2.03 -2.36 -19.81
C THR A 39 3.33 -1.79 -20.38
N TYR A 40 3.47 -1.91 -21.69
CA TYR A 40 4.68 -1.60 -22.46
C TYR A 40 4.55 -0.35 -23.34
N LEU A 41 3.41 0.33 -23.26
CA LEU A 41 3.12 1.53 -24.05
C LEU A 41 2.44 2.58 -23.17
N ASP A 42 2.78 3.85 -23.39
CA ASP A 42 2.02 4.95 -22.80
C ASP A 42 0.55 4.86 -23.23
N ALA A 43 -0.34 4.87 -22.26
CA ALA A 43 -1.76 4.73 -22.48
C ALA A 43 -2.56 5.56 -21.48
N GLN A 44 -3.72 6.06 -21.91
CA GLN A 44 -4.60 6.87 -21.09
C GLN A 44 -6.00 6.31 -21.03
N LYS A 45 -6.66 6.50 -19.89
CA LYS A 45 -8.06 6.14 -19.66
C LYS A 45 -8.35 4.65 -19.94
N VAL A 46 -7.41 3.78 -19.60
CA VAL A 46 -7.64 2.32 -19.68
C VAL A 46 -8.60 1.95 -18.57
N ALA A 47 -9.75 1.37 -18.95
CA ALA A 47 -10.78 1.00 -17.99
C ALA A 47 -10.38 -0.27 -17.23
N LEU A 48 -10.49 -0.25 -15.89
CA LEU A 48 -10.36 -1.39 -15.02
C LEU A 48 -11.67 -1.59 -14.26
N HIS A 49 -12.19 -2.80 -14.31
CA HIS A 49 -13.40 -3.22 -13.61
C HIS A 49 -13.21 -4.64 -13.09
N SER A 50 -13.72 -4.95 -11.91
CA SER A 50 -13.76 -6.30 -11.35
C SER A 50 -15.10 -6.59 -10.71
N THR A 51 -15.59 -7.81 -10.83
CA THR A 51 -16.81 -8.31 -10.18
C THR A 51 -16.56 -8.74 -8.72
N GLU A 52 -15.29 -8.95 -8.37
CA GLU A 52 -14.85 -9.30 -7.03
C GLU A 52 -14.00 -8.19 -6.43
N LEU A 53 -13.66 -8.29 -5.15
CA LEU A 53 -12.69 -7.37 -4.55
C LEU A 53 -11.35 -7.52 -5.26
N LEU A 54 -10.83 -6.42 -5.77
CA LEU A 54 -9.55 -6.38 -6.46
C LEU A 54 -8.50 -5.64 -5.62
N PHE A 55 -7.49 -6.37 -5.18
CA PHE A 55 -6.28 -5.80 -4.62
C PHE A 55 -5.25 -5.62 -5.74
N CYS A 56 -4.75 -4.41 -5.94
CA CYS A 56 -3.69 -4.11 -6.90
C CYS A 56 -2.46 -3.56 -6.19
N GLY A 57 -1.30 -4.19 -6.36
CA GLY A 57 0.00 -3.76 -5.85
C GLY A 57 0.94 -3.34 -6.97
N MET A 58 1.57 -2.17 -6.86
CA MET A 58 2.55 -1.70 -7.83
C MET A 58 3.91 -2.38 -7.60
N ILE A 59 4.47 -2.95 -8.67
CA ILE A 59 5.80 -3.58 -8.68
C ILE A 59 6.83 -2.63 -9.30
N SER A 60 6.53 -2.07 -10.48
CA SER A 60 7.40 -1.12 -11.17
C SER A 60 6.60 -0.13 -12.03
N GLY A 61 7.22 0.98 -12.39
CA GLY A 61 6.57 2.03 -13.18
C GLY A 61 5.65 2.91 -12.33
N LYS A 62 4.69 3.56 -13.01
CA LYS A 62 3.74 4.51 -12.42
C LYS A 62 2.38 4.32 -13.07
N LYS A 63 1.32 4.38 -12.28
CA LYS A 63 -0.07 4.49 -12.74
C LYS A 63 -0.69 5.76 -12.17
N ILE A 64 -1.62 6.36 -12.91
CA ILE A 64 -2.48 7.43 -12.41
C ILE A 64 -3.91 6.92 -12.48
N MET A 65 -4.60 6.94 -11.35
CA MET A 65 -5.97 6.43 -11.27
C MET A 65 -6.96 7.57 -11.19
N HIS A 66 -8.04 7.41 -11.95
CA HIS A 66 -9.18 8.32 -11.96
C HIS A 66 -10.45 7.54 -11.64
N VAL A 67 -11.31 8.09 -10.79
CA VAL A 67 -12.66 7.58 -10.56
C VAL A 67 -13.62 8.45 -11.37
N ALA A 68 -14.49 7.81 -12.15
CA ALA A 68 -15.48 8.53 -12.94
C ALA A 68 -16.36 9.43 -12.04
N ASP A 69 -16.69 10.62 -12.51
CA ASP A 69 -17.54 11.60 -11.83
C ASP A 69 -17.04 12.06 -10.45
N SER A 70 -15.72 11.97 -10.22
CA SER A 70 -15.09 12.48 -9.00
C SER A 70 -13.78 13.21 -9.31
N ASP A 71 -13.37 14.12 -8.41
CA ASP A 71 -12.06 14.78 -8.46
C ASP A 71 -10.91 13.85 -8.02
N TYR A 72 -11.18 12.56 -7.90
CA TYR A 72 -10.17 11.59 -7.48
C TYR A 72 -9.13 11.40 -8.59
N HIS A 73 -7.92 11.81 -8.28
CA HIS A 73 -6.75 11.71 -9.15
C HIS A 73 -5.55 11.39 -8.27
N GLU A 74 -5.14 10.13 -8.23
CA GLU A 74 -4.05 9.67 -7.37
C GLU A 74 -3.01 8.88 -8.17
N GLU A 75 -1.75 9.12 -7.81
CA GLU A 75 -0.61 8.42 -8.38
C GLU A 75 -0.29 7.15 -7.58
N PHE A 76 -0.04 6.06 -8.29
CA PHE A 76 0.40 4.79 -7.74
C PHE A 76 1.82 4.49 -8.13
N LEU A 77 2.64 4.25 -7.13
CA LEU A 77 4.07 4.05 -7.21
C LEU A 77 4.44 2.66 -6.67
N PRO A 78 5.64 2.14 -6.97
CA PRO A 78 6.12 0.90 -6.37
C PRO A 78 5.97 0.90 -4.85
N ASN A 79 5.58 -0.25 -4.30
CA ASN A 79 5.25 -0.47 -2.89
C ASN A 79 3.97 0.25 -2.41
N GLN A 80 3.12 0.65 -3.32
CA GLN A 80 1.77 1.10 -3.01
C GLN A 80 0.75 0.12 -3.58
N SER A 81 -0.42 0.09 -2.99
CA SER A 81 -1.57 -0.66 -3.48
C SER A 81 -2.84 0.16 -3.43
N PHE A 82 -3.79 -0.24 -4.24
CA PHE A 82 -5.18 0.14 -4.05
C PHE A 82 -6.06 -1.10 -3.95
N VAL A 83 -7.18 -0.94 -3.28
CA VAL A 83 -8.24 -1.94 -3.21
C VAL A 83 -9.49 -1.36 -3.86
N LEU A 84 -10.02 -2.09 -4.82
CA LEU A 84 -11.23 -1.75 -5.53
C LEU A 84 -12.36 -2.68 -5.07
N ALA A 85 -13.49 -2.09 -4.71
CA ALA A 85 -14.67 -2.87 -4.31
C ALA A 85 -15.28 -3.60 -5.52
N PRO A 86 -16.03 -4.69 -5.29
CA PRO A 86 -16.81 -5.34 -6.35
C PRO A 86 -17.67 -4.33 -7.11
N GLU A 87 -17.78 -4.52 -8.42
CA GLU A 87 -18.55 -3.69 -9.36
C GLU A 87 -18.08 -2.22 -9.47
N GLN A 88 -17.01 -1.84 -8.82
CA GLN A 88 -16.44 -0.50 -8.94
C GLN A 88 -15.49 -0.42 -10.13
N GLY A 89 -15.67 0.59 -10.98
CA GLY A 89 -14.80 0.85 -12.13
C GLY A 89 -13.89 2.05 -11.92
N VAL A 90 -12.69 2.00 -12.48
CA VAL A 90 -11.74 3.12 -12.50
C VAL A 90 -11.10 3.24 -13.88
N LEU A 91 -10.58 4.43 -14.20
CA LEU A 91 -9.77 4.67 -15.39
C LEU A 91 -8.32 4.85 -14.97
N ILE A 92 -7.41 4.28 -15.74
CA ILE A 92 -5.97 4.25 -15.40
C ILE A 92 -5.17 4.83 -16.57
N ASP A 93 -4.26 5.76 -16.25
CA ASP A 93 -3.22 6.20 -17.17
C ASP A 93 -1.90 5.50 -16.83
N PHE A 94 -1.12 5.20 -17.85
CA PHE A 94 0.20 4.58 -17.78
C PHE A 94 1.27 5.53 -18.34
N PRO A 95 1.60 6.62 -17.66
CA PRO A 95 2.58 7.56 -18.17
C PRO A 95 3.97 6.94 -18.21
N ASN A 96 4.68 7.16 -19.32
CA ASN A 96 6.06 6.72 -19.53
C ASN A 96 6.26 5.19 -19.59
N ALA A 97 5.21 4.38 -19.72
CA ALA A 97 5.34 2.95 -19.93
C ALA A 97 6.00 2.68 -21.30
N SER A 98 6.97 1.78 -21.36
CA SER A 98 7.68 1.43 -22.58
C SER A 98 8.19 -0.01 -22.53
N LEU A 99 8.63 -0.56 -23.68
CA LEU A 99 9.21 -1.90 -23.75
C LEU A 99 10.44 -2.07 -22.85
N ASN A 100 11.22 -1.01 -22.68
CA ASN A 100 12.43 -1.05 -21.85
C ASN A 100 12.16 -0.79 -20.37
N GLN A 101 11.04 -0.13 -20.05
CA GLN A 101 10.60 0.20 -18.70
C GLN A 101 9.08 -0.02 -18.59
N PRO A 102 8.63 -1.26 -18.49
CA PRO A 102 7.21 -1.54 -18.38
C PRO A 102 6.66 -1.12 -17.02
N THR A 103 5.42 -0.68 -17.03
CA THR A 103 4.65 -0.56 -15.80
C THR A 103 4.08 -1.92 -15.44
N THR A 104 4.49 -2.45 -14.29
CA THR A 104 4.10 -3.78 -13.82
C THR A 104 3.30 -3.68 -12.54
N CYS A 105 2.18 -4.37 -12.47
CA CYS A 105 1.40 -4.51 -11.25
C CYS A 105 0.98 -5.96 -11.01
N LEU A 106 0.79 -6.28 -9.73
CA LEU A 106 0.15 -7.46 -9.22
C LEU A 106 -1.31 -7.14 -8.98
N ALA A 107 -2.22 -7.99 -9.43
CA ALA A 107 -3.63 -7.93 -9.08
C ALA A 107 -4.06 -9.25 -8.45
N ILE A 108 -4.82 -9.18 -7.35
CA ILE A 108 -5.42 -10.34 -6.69
C ILE A 108 -6.91 -10.09 -6.60
N GLU A 109 -7.68 -10.84 -7.35
CA GLU A 109 -9.14 -10.87 -7.25
C GLU A 109 -9.52 -11.86 -6.15
N ILE A 110 -10.28 -11.42 -5.14
CA ILE A 110 -10.59 -12.19 -3.92
C ILE A 110 -12.10 -12.33 -3.81
N SER A 111 -12.58 -13.56 -3.66
CA SER A 111 -14.02 -13.82 -3.54
C SER A 111 -14.61 -13.17 -2.27
N THR A 112 -15.82 -12.65 -2.39
CA THR A 112 -16.55 -12.02 -1.28
C THR A 112 -16.79 -13.01 -0.13
N ASP A 113 -16.99 -14.29 -0.43
CA ASP A 113 -17.16 -15.34 0.59
C ASP A 113 -15.90 -15.49 1.44
N LYS A 114 -14.71 -15.42 0.83
CA LYS A 114 -13.44 -15.50 1.56
C LYS A 114 -13.25 -14.32 2.51
N ILE A 115 -13.61 -13.12 2.05
CA ILE A 115 -13.54 -11.92 2.89
C ILE A 115 -14.45 -12.08 4.11
N SER A 116 -15.69 -12.52 3.89
CA SER A 116 -16.68 -12.76 4.96
C SER A 116 -16.17 -13.76 5.99
N GLN A 117 -15.60 -14.89 5.55
CA GLN A 117 -15.02 -15.90 6.44
C GLN A 117 -13.92 -15.32 7.34
N VAL A 118 -13.03 -14.50 6.78
CA VAL A 118 -11.94 -13.87 7.57
C VAL A 118 -12.49 -12.84 8.56
N VAL A 119 -13.44 -12.02 8.15
CA VAL A 119 -14.11 -11.04 9.03
C VAL A 119 -14.78 -11.74 10.20
N ASP A 120 -15.54 -12.80 9.95
CA ASP A 120 -16.22 -13.58 10.98
C ASP A 120 -15.22 -14.23 11.95
N ALA A 121 -14.14 -14.81 11.43
CA ALA A 121 -13.09 -15.42 12.25
C ALA A 121 -12.37 -14.39 13.13
N LEU A 122 -12.11 -13.19 12.62
CA LEU A 122 -11.49 -12.11 13.39
C LEU A 122 -12.42 -11.62 14.50
N ASN A 123 -13.70 -11.40 14.19
CA ASN A 123 -14.69 -10.93 15.15
C ASN A 123 -15.00 -11.97 16.24
N PHE A 124 -14.99 -13.27 15.90
CA PHE A 124 -15.21 -14.35 16.88
C PHE A 124 -14.06 -14.47 17.88
N ASN A 125 -12.81 -14.31 17.44
CA ASN A 125 -11.62 -14.49 18.28
C ASN A 125 -11.32 -13.28 19.19
N GLN A 126 -11.98 -12.16 18.98
CA GLN A 126 -11.76 -10.98 19.82
C GLN A 126 -12.91 -10.85 20.81
N LYS A 127 -12.61 -10.72 22.11
CA LYS A 127 -13.55 -10.22 23.13
C LYS A 127 -13.70 -8.72 22.95
N ILE A 128 -14.40 -8.29 21.90
CA ILE A 128 -14.42 -6.91 21.46
C ILE A 128 -15.69 -6.23 21.98
N THR A 129 -15.58 -4.98 22.42
CA THR A 129 -16.67 -4.04 22.59
C THR A 129 -17.31 -3.74 21.23
N GLN A 130 -18.62 -3.47 21.19
CA GLN A 130 -19.38 -3.29 19.94
C GLN A 130 -18.80 -2.27 18.95
N ASP A 131 -17.93 -1.37 19.39
CA ASP A 131 -17.31 -0.33 18.57
C ASP A 131 -16.06 -0.79 17.79
N ASP A 132 -15.54 -1.99 18.07
CA ASP A 132 -14.29 -2.50 17.53
C ASP A 132 -14.47 -3.64 16.49
N PHE A 133 -15.69 -3.91 16.02
CA PHE A 133 -15.94 -4.94 15.01
C PHE A 133 -15.30 -4.56 13.67
N PHE A 134 -14.56 -5.52 13.10
CA PHE A 134 -14.13 -5.41 11.72
C PHE A 134 -15.34 -5.42 10.80
N GLN A 135 -15.45 -4.39 9.96
CA GLN A 135 -16.46 -4.29 8.92
C GLN A 135 -15.76 -4.04 7.58
N TYR A 136 -16.06 -4.88 6.61
CA TYR A 136 -15.65 -4.59 5.24
C TYR A 136 -16.45 -3.38 4.72
N GLN A 137 -15.76 -2.36 4.25
CA GLN A 137 -16.37 -1.21 3.58
C GLN A 137 -15.96 -1.20 2.11
N ALA A 138 -16.94 -1.24 1.23
CA ALA A 138 -16.76 -1.14 -0.21
C ALA A 138 -16.33 0.29 -0.60
N LYS A 139 -15.03 0.57 -0.48
CA LYS A 139 -14.42 1.86 -0.85
C LYS A 139 -13.11 1.62 -1.60
N LEU A 140 -12.76 2.56 -2.47
CA LEU A 140 -11.40 2.63 -2.98
C LEU A 140 -10.46 3.01 -1.83
N VAL A 141 -9.50 2.16 -1.54
CA VAL A 141 -8.52 2.36 -0.48
C VAL A 141 -7.13 2.38 -1.09
N HIS A 142 -6.42 3.49 -0.92
CA HIS A 142 -5.00 3.60 -1.26
C HIS A 142 -4.14 3.26 -0.04
N ALA A 143 -3.19 2.37 -0.21
CA ALA A 143 -2.38 1.84 0.86
C ALA A 143 -0.89 1.82 0.51
N GLN A 144 -0.03 2.22 1.46
CA GLN A 144 1.41 2.04 1.35
C GLN A 144 1.83 0.74 2.04
N HIS A 145 2.62 -0.08 1.35
CA HIS A 145 3.10 -1.34 1.91
C HIS A 145 4.17 -1.10 2.97
N ASN A 146 4.03 -1.78 4.10
CA ASN A 146 5.15 -2.01 4.99
C ASN A 146 5.97 -3.23 4.50
N LEU A 147 7.15 -3.43 5.09
CA LEU A 147 8.04 -4.55 4.73
C LEU A 147 7.33 -5.92 4.80
N GLN A 148 6.46 -6.11 5.78
CA GLN A 148 5.73 -7.37 5.97
C GLN A 148 4.71 -7.62 4.85
N THR A 149 4.01 -6.58 4.41
CA THR A 149 3.08 -6.69 3.26
C THR A 149 3.85 -6.98 1.98
N GLN A 150 5.02 -6.36 1.77
CA GLN A 150 5.86 -6.65 0.60
C GLN A 150 6.32 -8.11 0.59
N GLN A 151 6.81 -8.64 1.72
CA GLN A 151 7.22 -10.03 1.86
C GLN A 151 6.06 -11.01 1.64
N LEU A 152 4.87 -10.65 2.13
CA LEU A 152 3.66 -11.46 1.89
C LEU A 152 3.33 -11.53 0.39
N LEU A 153 3.34 -10.40 -0.33
CA LEU A 153 3.05 -10.36 -1.76
C LEU A 153 4.10 -11.15 -2.58
N GLU A 154 5.38 -11.03 -2.25
CA GLU A 154 6.44 -11.84 -2.86
C GLU A 154 6.19 -13.34 -2.66
N ARG A 155 5.85 -13.75 -1.44
CA ARG A 155 5.52 -15.13 -1.12
C ARG A 155 4.27 -15.61 -1.88
N MET A 156 3.22 -14.79 -1.96
CA MET A 156 2.01 -15.14 -2.70
C MET A 156 2.31 -15.37 -4.19
N ILE A 157 3.10 -14.52 -4.83
CA ILE A 157 3.53 -14.72 -6.23
C ILE A 157 4.23 -16.08 -6.38
N SER A 158 5.13 -16.43 -5.47
CA SER A 158 5.80 -17.74 -5.49
C SER A 158 4.79 -18.88 -5.37
N LEU A 159 3.94 -18.86 -4.37
CA LEU A 159 2.92 -19.89 -4.12
C LEU A 159 1.96 -20.08 -5.30
N PHE A 160 1.49 -18.98 -5.90
CA PHE A 160 0.58 -19.05 -7.05
C PHE A 160 1.26 -19.56 -8.32
N SER A 161 2.56 -19.28 -8.50
CA SER A 161 3.32 -19.64 -9.69
C SER A 161 3.91 -21.06 -9.64
N GLU A 162 4.02 -21.67 -8.47
CA GLU A 162 4.57 -22.99 -8.24
C GLU A 162 3.46 -24.06 -8.20
N ASN A 163 3.80 -25.30 -8.56
CA ASN A 163 2.86 -26.41 -8.50
C ASN A 163 3.30 -27.42 -7.44
N GLU A 164 3.27 -26.98 -6.17
CA GLU A 164 3.68 -27.78 -5.04
C GLU A 164 2.51 -28.47 -4.33
N GLN A 165 2.83 -29.54 -3.60
CA GLN A 165 1.86 -30.20 -2.74
C GLN A 165 1.37 -29.23 -1.67
N HIS A 166 0.06 -29.22 -1.38
CA HIS A 166 -0.59 -28.29 -0.43
C HIS A 166 -0.57 -26.79 -0.83
N ARG A 167 -0.33 -26.51 -2.11
CA ARG A 167 -0.34 -25.13 -2.67
C ARG A 167 -1.60 -24.34 -2.27
N ASP A 168 -2.76 -24.92 -2.45
CA ASP A 168 -4.04 -24.23 -2.19
C ASP A 168 -4.23 -23.89 -0.71
N TYR A 169 -3.79 -24.77 0.19
CA TYR A 169 -3.80 -24.49 1.63
C TYR A 169 -2.85 -23.34 2.00
N LEU A 170 -1.66 -23.27 1.40
CA LEU A 170 -0.70 -22.20 1.65
C LEU A 170 -1.17 -20.87 1.05
N ILE A 171 -1.85 -20.91 -0.10
CA ILE A 171 -2.51 -19.73 -0.70
C ILE A 171 -3.60 -19.23 0.25
N ASP A 172 -4.44 -20.12 0.78
CA ASP A 172 -5.52 -19.76 1.72
C ASP A 172 -4.99 -19.07 2.98
N LEU A 173 -3.93 -19.59 3.58
CA LEU A 173 -3.28 -18.95 4.72
C LEU A 173 -2.74 -17.53 4.37
N SER A 174 -2.18 -17.38 3.19
CA SER A 174 -1.64 -16.09 2.71
C SER A 174 -2.76 -15.08 2.41
N LEU A 175 -3.90 -15.55 1.89
CA LEU A 175 -5.11 -14.72 1.71
C LEU A 175 -5.67 -14.26 3.06
N ASN A 176 -5.75 -15.15 4.06
CA ASN A 176 -6.18 -14.78 5.41
C ASN A 176 -5.30 -13.67 5.99
N GLU A 177 -3.98 -13.76 5.81
CA GLU A 177 -3.06 -12.71 6.25
C GLU A 177 -3.27 -11.40 5.48
N LEU A 178 -3.39 -11.46 4.14
CA LEU A 178 -3.60 -10.27 3.31
C LEU A 178 -4.89 -9.54 3.69
N ILE A 179 -6.02 -10.26 3.75
CA ILE A 179 -7.32 -9.68 4.13
C ILE A 179 -7.25 -9.07 5.54
N THR A 180 -6.65 -9.76 6.51
CA THR A 180 -6.48 -9.23 7.87
C THR A 180 -5.71 -7.91 7.87
N ARG A 181 -4.62 -7.81 7.10
CA ARG A 181 -3.83 -6.57 6.97
C ARG A 181 -4.62 -5.44 6.31
N LEU A 182 -5.40 -5.75 5.29
CA LEU A 182 -6.25 -4.77 4.60
C LEU A 182 -7.34 -4.23 5.54
N LEU A 183 -8.01 -5.08 6.30
CA LEU A 183 -9.00 -4.68 7.29
C LEU A 183 -8.40 -3.80 8.40
N GLN A 184 -7.22 -4.17 8.91
CA GLN A 184 -6.49 -3.35 9.88
C GLN A 184 -6.12 -1.98 9.31
N GLN A 185 -5.73 -1.92 8.06
CA GLN A 185 -5.39 -0.68 7.39
C GLN A 185 -6.62 0.18 7.10
N GLN A 186 -7.73 -0.42 6.65
CA GLN A 186 -9.00 0.29 6.43
C GLN A 186 -9.50 0.93 7.73
N SER A 187 -9.45 0.22 8.85
CA SER A 187 -9.80 0.78 10.16
C SER A 187 -8.89 1.95 10.53
N ARG A 188 -7.59 1.85 10.26
CA ARG A 188 -6.63 2.92 10.45
C ARG A 188 -6.96 4.16 9.63
N ASP A 189 -7.23 3.99 8.34
CA ASP A 189 -7.50 5.10 7.42
C ASP A 189 -8.82 5.80 7.77
N LEU A 190 -9.82 5.05 8.21
CA LEU A 190 -11.06 5.61 8.75
C LEU A 190 -10.83 6.44 10.02
N MET A 191 -9.98 5.96 10.94
CA MET A 191 -9.63 6.71 12.15
C MET A 191 -8.94 8.03 11.78
N ILE A 192 -7.97 8.00 10.85
CA ILE A 192 -7.26 9.19 10.38
C ILE A 192 -8.22 10.16 9.69
N ALA A 193 -9.08 9.67 8.80
CA ALA A 193 -10.06 10.50 8.11
C ALA A 193 -11.05 11.17 9.08
N SER A 194 -11.52 10.43 10.08
CA SER A 194 -12.40 10.94 11.13
C SER A 194 -11.72 12.01 11.99
N CYS A 195 -10.41 11.86 12.25
CA CYS A 195 -9.60 12.85 12.95
C CYS A 195 -9.50 14.16 12.14
N LYS A 196 -9.23 14.08 10.84
CA LYS A 196 -9.11 15.25 9.94
C LYS A 196 -10.44 16.01 9.79
N GLN A 197 -11.57 15.31 9.88
CA GLN A 197 -12.91 15.92 9.80
C GLN A 197 -13.42 16.47 11.14
N GLY A 198 -12.65 16.41 12.22
CA GLY A 198 -13.05 16.87 13.55
C GLY A 198 -14.21 16.08 14.19
N LYS A 199 -14.57 14.93 13.61
CA LYS A 199 -15.71 14.11 14.07
C LYS A 199 -15.37 13.15 15.20
N LEU A 200 -14.08 12.86 15.42
CA LEU A 200 -13.59 12.03 16.53
C LEU A 200 -12.46 12.78 17.26
N THR A 201 -12.73 13.20 18.47
CA THR A 201 -11.74 13.73 19.41
C THR A 201 -11.13 12.57 20.22
N THR A 202 -10.43 11.67 19.56
CA THR A 202 -9.69 10.63 20.28
C THR A 202 -8.31 11.15 20.69
N PRO A 203 -7.75 10.70 21.82
CA PRO A 203 -6.39 11.11 22.20
C PRO A 203 -5.33 10.86 21.10
N LEU A 204 -5.47 9.80 20.33
CA LEU A 204 -4.57 9.49 19.21
C LEU A 204 -4.76 10.43 18.01
N SER A 205 -5.95 11.01 17.82
CA SER A 205 -6.17 11.97 16.75
C SER A 205 -5.36 13.25 16.95
N HIS A 206 -5.29 13.74 18.17
CA HIS A 206 -4.46 14.90 18.50
C HIS A 206 -2.96 14.61 18.30
N VAL A 207 -2.52 13.37 18.57
CA VAL A 207 -1.15 12.93 18.31
C VAL A 207 -0.83 12.97 16.81
N ILE A 208 -1.72 12.45 15.97
CA ILE A 208 -1.53 12.47 14.51
C ILE A 208 -1.43 13.91 14.00
N SER A 209 -2.37 14.77 14.38
CA SER A 209 -2.35 16.18 14.01
C SER A 209 -1.06 16.88 14.46
N TYR A 210 -0.58 16.57 15.66
CA TYR A 210 0.69 17.10 16.15
C TYR A 210 1.88 16.64 15.31
N ILE A 211 1.96 15.33 14.98
CA ILE A 211 3.03 14.79 14.12
C ILE A 211 3.01 15.44 12.73
N GLU A 212 1.84 15.63 12.13
CA GLU A 212 1.68 16.26 10.81
C GLU A 212 2.15 17.74 10.84
N GLN A 213 1.84 18.48 11.90
CA GLN A 213 2.26 19.87 12.06
C GLN A 213 3.76 20.02 12.32
N HIS A 214 4.37 19.04 13.01
CA HIS A 214 5.80 19.04 13.41
C HIS A 214 6.60 18.01 12.61
N LEU A 215 6.24 17.84 11.33
CA LEU A 215 6.74 16.75 10.49
C LEU A 215 8.28 16.77 10.35
N ALA A 216 8.89 17.94 10.26
CA ALA A 216 10.35 18.10 10.11
C ALA A 216 11.13 17.97 11.44
N GLU A 217 10.45 18.04 12.57
CA GLU A 217 11.07 18.01 13.88
C GLU A 217 11.27 16.59 14.40
N ASN A 218 12.21 16.40 15.31
CA ASN A 218 12.35 15.12 16.00
C ASN A 218 11.17 14.90 16.95
N ILE A 219 10.54 13.72 16.86
CA ILE A 219 9.46 13.36 17.77
C ILE A 219 9.98 13.24 19.20
N ASP A 220 9.36 14.01 20.11
CA ASP A 220 9.46 13.77 21.54
C ASP A 220 8.28 12.89 21.99
N ILE A 221 8.60 11.66 22.36
CA ILE A 221 7.62 10.68 22.79
C ILE A 221 6.88 11.12 24.06
N ASP A 222 7.53 11.84 24.95
CA ASP A 222 6.89 12.29 26.19
C ASP A 222 5.86 13.39 25.92
N VAL A 223 6.08 14.22 24.90
CA VAL A 223 5.06 15.16 24.39
C VAL A 223 3.86 14.41 23.81
N LEU A 224 4.11 13.40 22.98
CA LEU A 224 3.03 12.59 22.40
C LEU A 224 2.23 11.84 23.48
N CYS A 225 2.89 11.32 24.50
CA CYS A 225 2.24 10.67 25.64
C CYS A 225 1.35 11.64 26.43
N LYS A 226 1.80 12.88 26.61
CA LYS A 226 1.00 13.93 27.26
C LYS A 226 -0.23 14.28 26.43
N ILE A 227 -0.08 14.46 25.11
CA ILE A 227 -1.19 14.73 24.18
C ILE A 227 -2.21 13.58 24.22
N ALA A 228 -1.72 12.33 24.23
CA ALA A 228 -2.57 11.15 24.31
C ALA A 228 -3.16 10.88 25.70
N CYS A 229 -2.71 11.58 26.74
CA CYS A 229 -3.06 11.28 28.14
C CYS A 229 -2.77 9.82 28.53
N MET A 230 -1.66 9.25 28.05
CA MET A 230 -1.28 7.85 28.23
C MET A 230 0.11 7.70 28.82
N SER A 231 0.34 6.62 29.58
CA SER A 231 1.69 6.19 29.91
C SER A 231 2.45 5.76 28.66
N ARG A 232 3.77 5.82 28.67
CA ARG A 232 4.62 5.49 27.51
C ARG A 232 4.34 4.09 26.95
N SER A 233 4.22 3.08 27.82
CA SER A 233 3.93 1.70 27.40
C SER A 233 2.55 1.58 26.76
N LYS A 234 1.52 2.19 27.37
CA LYS A 234 0.15 2.20 26.85
C LYS A 234 0.07 2.94 25.52
N PHE A 235 0.78 4.06 25.38
CA PHE A 235 0.83 4.85 24.16
C PHE A 235 1.43 4.05 22.99
N TYR A 236 2.61 3.43 23.16
CA TYR A 236 3.21 2.60 22.12
C TYR A 236 2.31 1.43 21.72
N GLN A 237 1.69 0.77 22.69
CA GLN A 237 0.78 -0.35 22.44
C GLN A 237 -0.44 0.12 21.63
N GLN A 238 -1.12 1.18 22.08
CA GLN A 238 -2.31 1.71 21.41
C GLN A 238 -1.99 2.31 20.05
N PHE A 239 -0.88 3.03 19.91
CA PHE A 239 -0.45 3.58 18.64
C PHE A 239 -0.13 2.47 17.63
N LYS A 240 0.61 1.43 18.07
CA LYS A 240 0.93 0.28 17.20
C LYS A 240 -0.31 -0.53 16.85
N LEU A 241 -1.26 -0.69 17.77
CA LEU A 241 -2.53 -1.35 17.51
C LEU A 241 -3.35 -0.57 16.47
N ALA A 242 -3.48 0.75 16.64
CA ALA A 242 -4.28 1.59 15.77
C ALA A 242 -3.63 1.82 14.39
N PHE A 243 -2.31 1.97 14.33
CA PHE A 243 -1.59 2.39 13.11
C PHE A 243 -0.64 1.34 12.54
N GLY A 244 -0.49 0.19 13.17
CA GLY A 244 0.36 -0.93 12.72
C GLY A 244 1.86 -0.66 12.81
N VAL A 245 2.29 0.57 13.11
CA VAL A 245 3.69 1.02 13.14
C VAL A 245 3.98 1.87 14.37
N THR A 246 5.25 2.14 14.64
CA THR A 246 5.65 3.07 15.71
C THR A 246 5.45 4.53 15.28
N PRO A 247 5.30 5.49 16.22
CA PRO A 247 5.20 6.92 15.89
C PRO A 247 6.35 7.45 15.04
N ALA A 248 7.58 7.02 15.33
CA ALA A 248 8.77 7.42 14.56
C ALA A 248 8.74 6.89 13.12
N LEU A 249 8.32 5.63 12.93
CA LEU A 249 8.20 5.06 11.59
C LEU A 249 7.04 5.71 10.82
N TRP A 250 5.95 6.03 11.50
CA TRP A 250 4.83 6.79 10.93
C TRP A 250 5.28 8.15 10.41
N GLN A 251 5.98 8.93 11.23
CA GLN A 251 6.54 10.23 10.80
C GLN A 251 7.49 10.06 9.60
N GLN A 252 8.37 9.06 9.64
CA GLN A 252 9.29 8.80 8.54
C GLN A 252 8.55 8.51 7.22
N GLN A 253 7.49 7.74 7.26
CA GLN A 253 6.65 7.45 6.08
C GLN A 253 6.04 8.73 5.52
N LEU A 254 5.45 9.59 6.37
CA LEU A 254 4.91 10.88 5.95
C LEU A 254 5.98 11.81 5.34
N ARG A 255 7.18 11.85 5.94
CA ARG A 255 8.31 12.61 5.37
C ARG A 255 8.68 12.12 3.99
N LEU A 256 8.76 10.80 3.79
CA LEU A 256 9.12 10.20 2.51
C LEU A 256 8.05 10.46 1.43
N GLN A 257 6.77 10.38 1.77
CA GLN A 257 5.68 10.73 0.84
C GLN A 257 5.76 12.19 0.41
N LYS A 258 5.99 13.10 1.35
CA LYS A 258 6.16 14.53 1.04
C LYS A 258 7.44 14.79 0.24
N ALA A 259 8.53 14.07 0.54
CA ALA A 259 9.77 14.15 -0.23
C ALA A 259 9.55 13.75 -1.68
N TYR A 260 8.82 12.68 -1.93
CA TYR A 260 8.52 12.22 -3.29
C TYR A 260 7.83 13.33 -4.10
N LYS A 261 6.77 13.92 -3.55
CA LYS A 261 6.01 15.02 -4.21
C LYS A 261 6.85 16.28 -4.46
N LEU A 262 7.80 16.59 -3.58
CA LEU A 262 8.70 17.75 -3.77
C LEU A 262 9.76 17.48 -4.85
N LEU A 263 10.30 16.27 -4.88
CA LEU A 263 11.27 15.86 -5.90
C LEU A 263 10.65 15.79 -7.30
N GLU A 264 9.40 15.34 -7.43
CA GLU A 264 8.66 15.40 -8.70
C GLU A 264 8.44 16.83 -9.22
N LYS A 265 8.34 17.80 -8.32
CA LYS A 265 8.29 19.22 -8.66
C LYS A 265 9.65 19.82 -9.02
N GLY A 266 10.72 19.00 -9.02
CA GLY A 266 12.07 19.43 -9.36
C GLY A 266 12.83 20.13 -8.24
N GLU A 267 12.38 20.01 -6.98
CA GLU A 267 13.14 20.55 -5.84
C GLU A 267 14.47 19.81 -5.64
N ALA A 268 15.49 20.52 -5.21
CA ALA A 268 16.82 19.96 -5.02
C ALA A 268 16.83 18.92 -3.90
N ILE A 269 17.44 17.76 -4.14
CA ILE A 269 17.46 16.60 -3.23
C ILE A 269 17.99 16.98 -1.83
N SER A 270 19.06 17.79 -1.77
CA SER A 270 19.63 18.25 -0.50
C SER A 270 18.64 19.15 0.26
N GLN A 271 17.94 20.03 -0.45
CA GLN A 271 16.95 20.91 0.13
C GLN A 271 15.79 20.11 0.72
N VAL A 272 15.20 19.20 -0.07
CA VAL A 272 14.10 18.31 0.35
C VAL A 272 14.51 17.47 1.57
N CYS A 273 15.73 16.92 1.58
CA CYS A 273 16.27 16.15 2.68
C CYS A 273 16.23 16.95 4.01
N TYR A 274 16.81 18.14 4.02
CA TYR A 274 16.89 18.95 5.23
C TYR A 274 15.56 19.59 5.62
N GLN A 275 14.79 20.06 4.65
CA GLN A 275 13.46 20.64 4.87
C GLN A 275 12.49 19.66 5.56
N LEU A 276 12.65 18.35 5.31
CA LEU A 276 11.82 17.33 5.92
C LEU A 276 12.44 16.68 7.17
N GLY A 277 13.51 17.27 7.71
CA GLY A 277 14.10 16.87 8.97
C GLY A 277 14.97 15.61 8.89
N PHE A 278 15.50 15.26 7.71
CA PHE A 278 16.56 14.26 7.59
C PHE A 278 17.93 14.91 7.77
N ASN A 279 18.72 14.44 8.73
CA ASN A 279 20.03 15.00 9.03
C ASN A 279 21.14 14.46 8.13
N ASN A 280 20.87 13.40 7.36
CA ASN A 280 21.88 12.70 6.56
C ASN A 280 21.31 12.31 5.19
N PRO A 281 21.82 12.93 4.09
CA PRO A 281 21.38 12.62 2.72
C PRO A 281 21.60 11.16 2.30
N SER A 282 22.63 10.50 2.82
CA SER A 282 22.86 9.08 2.52
C SER A 282 21.80 8.19 3.18
N HIS A 283 21.43 8.48 4.43
CA HIS A 283 20.34 7.81 5.11
C HIS A 283 19.01 8.08 4.40
N PHE A 284 18.73 9.34 4.06
CA PHE A 284 17.54 9.72 3.30
C PHE A 284 17.43 8.94 1.99
N SER A 285 18.50 8.92 1.18
CA SER A 285 18.49 8.22 -0.11
C SER A 285 18.25 6.72 0.04
N ARG A 286 18.81 6.11 1.09
CA ARG A 286 18.63 4.68 1.39
C ARG A 286 17.18 4.36 1.76
N VAL A 287 16.59 5.11 2.72
CA VAL A 287 15.20 4.86 3.16
C VAL A 287 14.19 5.22 2.08
N PHE A 288 14.47 6.26 1.28
CA PHE A 288 13.68 6.63 0.13
C PHE A 288 13.67 5.52 -0.93
N LYS A 289 14.84 4.98 -1.30
CA LYS A 289 14.93 3.85 -2.23
C LYS A 289 14.24 2.60 -1.68
N GLN A 290 14.32 2.35 -0.39
CA GLN A 290 13.62 1.23 0.25
C GLN A 290 12.11 1.39 0.17
N ALA A 291 11.60 2.63 0.34
CA ALA A 291 10.17 2.92 0.31
C ALA A 291 9.59 2.88 -1.11
N PHE A 292 10.29 3.45 -2.10
CA PHE A 292 9.74 3.66 -3.44
C PHE A 292 10.39 2.82 -4.54
N GLY A 293 11.39 1.99 -4.22
CA GLY A 293 12.13 1.22 -5.22
C GLY A 293 13.07 2.05 -6.10
N ALA A 294 12.95 3.39 -6.10
CA ALA A 294 13.67 4.35 -6.91
C ALA A 294 14.53 5.28 -6.05
N THR A 295 15.60 5.84 -6.62
CA THR A 295 16.43 6.80 -5.88
C THR A 295 15.85 8.22 -5.96
N PRO A 296 16.12 9.11 -4.97
CA PRO A 296 15.72 10.51 -5.07
C PRO A 296 16.16 11.17 -6.37
N LYS A 297 17.36 10.81 -6.88
CA LYS A 297 17.91 11.35 -8.11
C LYS A 297 17.12 10.91 -9.34
N SER A 298 16.62 9.68 -9.39
CA SER A 298 15.81 9.22 -10.52
C SER A 298 14.44 9.88 -10.60
N ILE A 299 13.90 10.32 -9.46
CA ILE A 299 12.63 11.05 -9.41
C ILE A 299 12.84 12.53 -9.79
N ALA A 300 13.87 13.18 -9.26
CA ALA A 300 14.15 14.61 -9.53
C ALA A 300 14.58 14.91 -10.97
N ASN A 301 14.98 13.91 -11.76
CA ASN A 301 15.41 14.07 -13.15
C ASN A 301 14.28 13.79 -14.16
N HIS A 302 13.06 13.63 -13.71
CA HIS A 302 11.85 13.52 -14.51
C HIS A 302 11.02 14.80 -14.41
#